data_e4860455b92d645dba941504a66d54dc
#
_entry.id   e4860455b92d645dba941504a66d54dc
#
_cell.length_a   1.000
_cell.length_b   1.000
_cell.length_c   1.000
_cell.angle_alpha   90.00
_cell.angle_beta   90.00
_cell.angle_gamma   90.00
#
_symmetry.space_group_name_H-M   'P 1'
#
loop_
_entity.id
_entity.type
_entity.pdbx_description
1 polymer ?
#
loop_
_entity_poly.entity_id
_entity_poly.type
_entity_poly.pdbx_seq_one_letter_code
_entity_poly.pdbx_strand_id
1 'polypeptide(L)'
;MIRSMRTIYWLLLAGSVSACGIENHQTIADISCKPPIHLSELSGMYSAQNIGINSIGKHVGTSMLSINVDNDGVITGTRSWESPTHSGHTDDGKVTKAHAEKIIGVVDPFDCEIGLAEYDEPGIYRGRLLPDGSIDMILLQSGNKPVAIRNHYKKNKQ
;
A
#
# COMPACT_ATOMS: atom_id res chain seq x y z
N MET A 1 29.01 59.57 -53.71
CA MET A 1 29.59 59.00 -52.47
C MET A 1 28.46 58.86 -51.46
N ILE A 2 27.90 57.67 -51.31
CA ILE A 2 26.75 57.40 -50.44
C ILE A 2 27.24 56.42 -49.39
N ARG A 3 27.34 56.87 -48.10
CA ARG A 3 27.67 56.03 -46.96
C ARG A 3 26.40 55.39 -46.41
N SER A 4 26.33 54.06 -46.49
CA SER A 4 25.32 53.23 -45.91
C SER A 4 25.57 53.07 -44.41
N MET A 5 24.67 53.55 -43.57
CA MET A 5 24.61 53.27 -42.14
C MET A 5 23.89 51.92 -41.91
N ARG A 6 24.62 50.90 -41.44
CA ARG A 6 24.07 49.65 -41.01
C ARG A 6 23.66 49.81 -39.52
N THR A 7 22.36 49.78 -39.30
CA THR A 7 21.76 49.75 -37.96
C THR A 7 21.81 48.31 -37.48
N ILE A 8 22.56 48.03 -36.38
CA ILE A 8 22.60 46.73 -35.71
C ILE A 8 21.51 46.71 -34.65
N TYR A 9 20.47 45.91 -34.87
CA TYR A 9 19.47 45.60 -33.83
C TYR A 9 20.01 44.50 -32.90
N TRP A 10 20.20 44.85 -31.65
CA TRP A 10 20.42 43.89 -30.56
C TRP A 10 19.06 43.36 -30.08
N LEU A 11 18.77 42.11 -30.39
CA LEU A 11 17.64 41.37 -29.80
C LEU A 11 18.05 40.93 -28.40
N LEU A 12 17.52 41.60 -27.39
CA LEU A 12 17.57 41.15 -26.01
C LEU A 12 16.58 39.98 -25.84
N LEU A 13 17.09 38.77 -25.81
CA LEU A 13 16.37 37.57 -25.38
C LEU A 13 16.27 37.61 -23.83
N ALA A 14 15.14 38.10 -23.34
CA ALA A 14 14.77 37.95 -21.95
C ALA A 14 14.41 36.47 -21.69
N GLY A 15 15.39 35.70 -21.20
CA GLY A 15 15.14 34.35 -20.68
C GLY A 15 14.31 34.41 -19.42
N SER A 16 13.03 34.04 -19.51
CA SER A 16 12.19 33.77 -18.36
C SER A 16 12.68 32.50 -17.68
N VAL A 17 13.41 32.65 -16.57
CA VAL A 17 13.69 31.56 -15.65
C VAL A 17 12.37 31.20 -14.97
N SER A 18 11.71 30.15 -15.44
CA SER A 18 10.60 29.53 -14.72
C SER A 18 11.16 28.98 -13.40
N ALA A 19 10.93 29.71 -12.32
CA ALA A 19 11.14 29.17 -10.98
C ALA A 19 10.24 27.93 -10.86
N CYS A 20 10.87 26.75 -10.79
CA CYS A 20 10.20 25.53 -10.39
C CYS A 20 9.69 25.78 -8.96
N GLY A 21 8.41 26.10 -8.84
CA GLY A 21 7.76 26.25 -7.54
C GLY A 21 7.89 24.92 -6.81
N ILE A 22 8.45 24.98 -5.62
CA ILE A 22 8.34 23.87 -4.66
C ILE A 22 6.85 23.79 -4.36
N GLU A 23 6.17 22.83 -4.98
CA GLU A 23 4.80 22.50 -4.59
C GLU A 23 4.85 22.13 -3.11
N ASN A 24 4.19 22.94 -2.29
CA ASN A 24 3.94 22.59 -0.91
C ASN A 24 3.20 21.26 -0.93
N HIS A 25 3.86 20.20 -0.48
CA HIS A 25 3.21 18.94 -0.17
C HIS A 25 2.13 19.23 0.87
N GLN A 26 0.92 19.38 0.38
CA GLN A 26 -0.25 19.55 1.23
C GLN A 26 -0.47 18.20 1.91
N THR A 27 -0.27 18.15 3.21
CA THR A 27 -0.53 16.94 4.02
C THR A 27 -1.96 16.51 3.76
N ILE A 28 -2.15 15.32 3.21
CA ILE A 28 -3.48 14.78 2.92
C ILE A 28 -3.97 14.15 4.22
N ALA A 29 -4.74 14.91 5.01
CA ALA A 29 -5.28 14.43 6.27
C ALA A 29 -6.53 13.53 6.10
N ASP A 30 -7.22 13.67 4.97
CA ASP A 30 -8.51 13.03 4.71
C ASP A 30 -8.48 12.17 3.46
N ILE A 31 -9.12 11.01 3.54
CA ILE A 31 -9.35 10.13 2.38
C ILE A 31 -10.64 10.57 1.68
N SER A 32 -10.56 10.81 0.37
CA SER A 32 -11.70 11.13 -0.49
C SER A 32 -12.63 9.94 -0.77
N CYS A 33 -12.43 8.84 -0.07
CA CYS A 33 -13.31 7.68 -0.12
C CYS A 33 -14.73 8.08 0.29
N LYS A 34 -15.72 7.43 -0.25
CA LYS A 34 -17.11 7.66 0.14
C LYS A 34 -17.57 6.59 1.14
N PRO A 35 -17.78 6.95 2.43
CA PRO A 35 -17.62 8.26 3.07
C PRO A 35 -16.15 8.64 3.28
N PRO A 36 -15.81 9.95 3.40
CA PRO A 36 -14.46 10.38 3.71
C PRO A 36 -14.03 9.84 5.08
N ILE A 37 -12.82 9.32 5.16
CA ILE A 37 -12.25 8.73 6.39
C ILE A 37 -10.93 9.44 6.66
N HIS A 38 -10.67 9.80 7.91
CA HIS A 38 -9.37 10.31 8.31
C HIS A 38 -8.32 9.19 8.27
N LEU A 39 -7.14 9.46 7.69
CA LEU A 39 -6.05 8.48 7.59
C LEU A 39 -5.70 7.86 8.94
N SER A 40 -5.68 8.66 10.01
CA SER A 40 -5.41 8.17 11.36
C SER A 40 -6.44 7.15 11.86
N GLU A 41 -7.68 7.21 11.38
CA GLU A 41 -8.74 6.26 11.74
C GLU A 41 -8.51 4.87 11.13
N LEU A 42 -7.61 4.74 10.14
CA LEU A 42 -7.23 3.46 9.58
C LEU A 42 -6.27 2.69 10.51
N SER A 43 -5.57 3.36 11.40
CA SER A 43 -4.70 2.69 12.35
C SER A 43 -5.51 1.78 13.28
N GLY A 44 -4.98 0.58 13.54
CA GLY A 44 -5.62 -0.37 14.44
C GLY A 44 -5.40 -1.82 14.07
N MET A 45 -6.18 -2.67 14.73
CA MET A 45 -6.15 -4.12 14.52
C MET A 45 -7.37 -4.56 13.71
N TYR A 46 -7.11 -5.43 12.76
CA TYR A 46 -8.10 -6.01 11.86
C TYR A 46 -7.98 -7.52 11.89
N SER A 47 -9.09 -8.21 11.73
CA SER A 47 -9.14 -9.67 11.60
C SER A 47 -9.88 -10.10 10.33
N ALA A 48 -9.43 -11.20 9.73
CA ALA A 48 -10.04 -11.77 8.54
C ALA A 48 -10.09 -13.29 8.62
N GLN A 49 -11.15 -13.87 8.03
CA GLN A 49 -11.06 -15.21 7.47
C GLN A 49 -10.49 -15.09 6.06
N ASN A 50 -9.51 -15.91 5.74
CA ASN A 50 -8.88 -15.92 4.44
C ASN A 50 -9.18 -17.20 3.66
N ILE A 51 -9.22 -17.08 2.35
CA ILE A 51 -9.30 -18.19 1.42
C ILE A 51 -8.12 -18.06 0.48
N GLY A 52 -7.33 -19.12 0.38
CA GLY A 52 -6.14 -19.12 -0.45
C GLY A 52 -5.90 -20.39 -1.19
N ILE A 53 -4.93 -20.32 -2.07
CA ILE A 53 -4.37 -21.45 -2.80
C ILE A 53 -2.83 -21.33 -2.78
N ASN A 54 -2.18 -22.44 -2.59
CA ASN A 54 -0.73 -22.58 -2.71
C ASN A 54 -0.38 -23.84 -3.50
N SER A 55 0.88 -24.23 -3.54
CA SER A 55 1.35 -25.43 -4.25
C SER A 55 0.74 -26.74 -3.75
N ILE A 56 0.15 -26.77 -2.55
CA ILE A 56 -0.46 -27.96 -1.94
C ILE A 56 -1.97 -28.01 -2.21
N GLY A 57 -2.61 -26.86 -2.44
CA GLY A 57 -4.01 -26.78 -2.74
C GLY A 57 -4.73 -25.62 -2.05
N LYS A 58 -6.06 -25.66 -2.08
CA LYS A 58 -6.94 -24.66 -1.44
C LYS A 58 -6.92 -24.81 0.08
N HIS A 59 -6.85 -23.69 0.77
CA HIS A 59 -6.92 -23.62 2.23
C HIS A 59 -7.81 -22.49 2.70
N VAL A 60 -8.30 -22.62 3.92
CA VAL A 60 -9.02 -21.57 4.66
C VAL A 60 -8.28 -21.36 5.97
N GLY A 61 -8.10 -20.11 6.36
CA GLY A 61 -7.40 -19.75 7.59
C GLY A 61 -7.94 -18.46 8.19
N THR A 62 -7.26 -18.02 9.23
CA THR A 62 -7.48 -16.71 9.84
C THR A 62 -6.24 -15.87 9.74
N SER A 63 -6.38 -14.56 9.66
CA SER A 63 -5.28 -13.63 9.71
C SER A 63 -5.65 -12.38 10.50
N MET A 64 -4.63 -11.78 11.10
CA MET A 64 -4.71 -10.50 11.77
C MET A 64 -3.77 -9.52 11.09
N LEU A 65 -4.20 -8.28 10.98
CA LEU A 65 -3.45 -7.17 10.44
C LEU A 65 -3.43 -6.07 11.50
N SER A 66 -2.25 -5.67 11.95
CA SER A 66 -2.05 -4.54 12.85
C SER A 66 -1.32 -3.47 12.07
N ILE A 67 -1.95 -2.33 11.82
CA ILE A 67 -1.38 -1.22 11.05
C ILE A 67 -1.38 0.08 11.81
N ASN A 68 -0.36 0.88 11.53
CA ASN A 68 -0.28 2.29 11.88
C ASN A 68 -0.17 3.08 10.57
N VAL A 69 -1.04 4.05 10.39
CA VAL A 69 -1.10 4.93 9.21
C VAL A 69 -0.81 6.34 9.64
N ASP A 70 0.16 6.98 9.00
CA ASP A 70 0.50 8.37 9.27
C ASP A 70 -0.33 9.35 8.42
N ASN A 71 -0.07 10.64 8.59
CA ASN A 71 -0.80 11.71 7.90
C ASN A 71 -0.50 11.77 6.39
N ASP A 72 0.55 11.12 5.93
CA ASP A 72 0.92 11.05 4.51
C ASP A 72 0.41 9.75 3.84
N GLY A 73 -0.33 8.91 4.59
CA GLY A 73 -0.85 7.65 4.10
C GLY A 73 0.18 6.51 4.09
N VAL A 74 1.34 6.70 4.73
CA VAL A 74 2.32 5.64 4.85
C VAL A 74 1.87 4.65 5.92
N ILE A 75 1.94 3.38 5.58
CA ILE A 75 1.51 2.27 6.43
C ILE A 75 2.72 1.50 6.93
N THR A 76 2.77 1.26 8.23
CA THR A 76 3.67 0.31 8.87
C THR A 76 2.87 -0.66 9.73
N GLY A 77 3.34 -1.90 9.88
CA GLY A 77 2.59 -2.83 10.70
C GLY A 77 3.12 -4.25 10.69
N THR A 78 2.25 -5.14 11.13
CA THR A 78 2.50 -6.59 11.13
C THR A 78 1.25 -7.33 10.64
N ARG A 79 1.47 -8.40 9.93
CA ARG A 79 0.47 -9.39 9.60
C ARG A 79 0.81 -10.70 10.30
N SER A 80 -0.17 -11.33 10.91
CA SER A 80 -0.06 -12.70 11.40
C SER A 80 -1.17 -13.58 10.83
N TRP A 81 -0.91 -14.89 10.72
CA TRP A 81 -1.92 -15.84 10.25
C TRP A 81 -1.77 -17.19 10.91
N GLU A 82 -2.87 -17.88 10.97
CA GLU A 82 -2.94 -19.27 11.39
C GLU A 82 -3.51 -20.11 10.26
N SER A 83 -2.89 -21.25 10.02
CA SER A 83 -3.43 -22.25 9.12
C SER A 83 -4.02 -23.40 9.95
N PRO A 84 -5.34 -23.66 9.88
CA PRO A 84 -5.96 -24.75 10.62
C PRO A 84 -5.59 -26.12 10.07
N THR A 85 -5.06 -26.19 8.87
CA THR A 85 -4.61 -27.44 8.27
C THR A 85 -3.12 -27.64 8.51
N HIS A 86 -2.69 -28.89 8.68
CA HIS A 86 -1.30 -29.30 8.91
C HIS A 86 -0.35 -28.93 7.75
N SER A 87 -0.80 -28.16 6.79
CA SER A 87 -0.11 -27.72 5.58
C SER A 87 0.55 -26.36 5.70
N GLY A 88 0.69 -25.81 6.90
CA GLY A 88 1.52 -24.61 7.12
C GLY A 88 2.98 -24.95 6.90
N HIS A 89 3.44 -24.85 5.66
CA HIS A 89 4.87 -24.89 5.37
C HIS A 89 5.48 -23.55 5.73
N THR A 90 6.35 -23.55 6.72
CA THR A 90 7.38 -22.53 6.85
C THR A 90 8.50 -22.85 5.87
N ASP A 91 9.33 -21.86 5.54
CA ASP A 91 10.48 -22.04 4.63
C ASP A 91 11.49 -23.07 5.14
N ASP A 92 11.52 -23.33 6.43
CA ASP A 92 12.36 -24.32 7.11
C ASP A 92 11.70 -25.71 7.24
N GLY A 93 10.51 -25.91 6.67
CA GLY A 93 9.77 -27.17 6.75
C GLY A 93 9.09 -27.43 8.10
N LYS A 94 9.15 -26.48 9.04
CA LYS A 94 8.46 -26.60 10.32
C LYS A 94 7.00 -26.20 10.16
N VAL A 95 6.11 -26.99 10.71
CA VAL A 95 4.70 -26.64 10.82
C VAL A 95 4.55 -25.67 12.00
N THR A 96 4.44 -24.38 11.72
CA THR A 96 4.07 -23.40 12.73
C THR A 96 2.60 -23.08 12.64
N LYS A 97 1.95 -23.05 13.80
CA LYS A 97 0.52 -22.71 13.88
C LYS A 97 0.25 -21.22 13.68
N ALA A 98 1.25 -20.38 13.89
CA ALA A 98 1.15 -18.93 13.76
C ALA A 98 2.43 -18.36 13.16
N HIS A 99 2.28 -17.47 12.23
CA HIS A 99 3.33 -16.66 11.60
C HIS A 99 3.05 -15.19 11.82
N ALA A 100 4.10 -14.39 11.89
CA ALA A 100 3.97 -12.94 11.89
C ALA A 100 5.06 -12.32 11.03
N GLU A 101 4.68 -11.39 10.16
CA GLU A 101 5.57 -10.68 9.25
C GLU A 101 5.37 -9.17 9.39
N LYS A 102 6.47 -8.45 9.25
CA LYS A 102 6.42 -6.99 9.10
C LYS A 102 5.93 -6.62 7.72
N ILE A 103 5.11 -5.59 7.66
CA ILE A 103 4.59 -5.03 6.43
C ILE A 103 4.83 -3.53 6.38
N ILE A 104 5.04 -3.04 5.17
CA ILE A 104 5.08 -1.62 4.85
C ILE A 104 4.15 -1.34 3.66
N GLY A 105 3.66 -0.12 3.54
CA GLY A 105 2.80 0.20 2.42
C GLY A 105 2.32 1.62 2.39
N VAL A 106 1.34 1.84 1.53
CA VAL A 106 0.69 3.13 1.35
C VAL A 106 -0.80 2.94 1.11
N VAL A 107 -1.58 3.94 1.48
CA VAL A 107 -2.97 4.10 1.06
C VAL A 107 -3.07 5.29 0.12
N ASP A 108 -3.74 5.12 -1.03
CA ASP A 108 -4.11 6.22 -1.89
C ASP A 108 -5.39 6.88 -1.34
N PRO A 109 -5.32 8.16 -0.92
CA PRO A 109 -6.46 8.84 -0.32
C PRO A 109 -7.55 9.22 -1.33
N PHE A 110 -7.28 9.14 -2.64
CA PHE A 110 -8.21 9.55 -3.67
C PHE A 110 -9.10 8.39 -4.15
N ASP A 111 -8.54 7.20 -4.29
CA ASP A 111 -9.27 6.03 -4.80
C ASP A 111 -9.40 4.88 -3.77
N CYS A 112 -8.84 5.09 -2.56
CA CYS A 112 -8.91 4.12 -1.46
C CYS A 112 -8.14 2.82 -1.72
N GLU A 113 -7.27 2.81 -2.69
CA GLU A 113 -6.39 1.66 -2.91
C GLU A 113 -5.34 1.57 -1.80
N ILE A 114 -5.09 0.34 -1.36
CA ILE A 114 -4.07 0.03 -0.36
C ILE A 114 -3.08 -0.94 -1.01
N GLY A 115 -1.81 -0.57 -1.00
CA GLY A 115 -0.71 -1.43 -1.39
C GLY A 115 0.18 -1.73 -0.18
N LEU A 116 0.44 -3.02 0.11
CA LEU A 116 1.38 -3.43 1.14
C LEU A 116 2.42 -4.39 0.55
N ALA A 117 3.59 -4.40 1.14
CA ALA A 117 4.64 -5.37 0.85
C ALA A 117 5.11 -6.03 2.15
N GLU A 118 5.44 -7.30 2.08
CA GLU A 118 6.12 -8.03 3.16
C GLU A 118 7.58 -7.60 3.20
N TYR A 119 8.14 -7.50 4.41
CA TYR A 119 9.50 -6.98 4.58
C TYR A 119 10.56 -8.02 4.24
N ASP A 120 10.32 -9.28 4.62
CA ASP A 120 11.29 -10.36 4.50
C ASP A 120 10.97 -11.35 3.37
N GLU A 121 9.75 -11.31 2.82
CA GLU A 121 9.29 -12.21 1.77
C GLU A 121 8.78 -11.43 0.53
N PRO A 122 8.73 -12.05 -0.66
CA PRO A 122 8.28 -11.38 -1.89
C PRO A 122 6.75 -11.29 -2.00
N GLY A 123 6.05 -11.11 -0.89
CA GLY A 123 4.60 -10.96 -0.83
C GLY A 123 4.16 -9.52 -1.08
N ILE A 124 3.20 -9.35 -1.97
CA ILE A 124 2.58 -8.07 -2.28
C ILE A 124 1.07 -8.18 -2.04
N TYR A 125 0.54 -7.24 -1.26
CA TYR A 125 -0.90 -7.07 -1.08
C TYR A 125 -1.40 -5.91 -1.90
N ARG A 126 -2.51 -6.13 -2.55
CA ARG A 126 -3.26 -5.10 -3.21
C ARG A 126 -4.72 -5.17 -2.78
N GLY A 127 -5.28 -4.04 -2.41
CA GLY A 127 -6.61 -4.02 -1.88
C GLY A 127 -7.25 -2.66 -1.90
N ARG A 128 -8.40 -2.58 -1.26
CA ARG A 128 -9.20 -1.36 -1.18
C ARG A 128 -9.85 -1.25 0.19
N LEU A 129 -9.88 -0.03 0.70
CA LEU A 129 -10.72 0.35 1.82
C LEU A 129 -12.18 0.42 1.35
N LEU A 130 -13.06 -0.19 2.12
CA LEU A 130 -14.49 -0.18 1.85
C LEU A 130 -15.22 0.88 2.70
N PRO A 131 -16.44 1.30 2.30
CA PRO A 131 -17.18 2.35 3.00
C PRO A 131 -17.52 2.04 4.46
N ASP A 132 -17.52 0.76 4.86
CA ASP A 132 -17.76 0.32 6.24
C ASP A 132 -16.47 0.27 7.09
N GLY A 133 -15.34 0.73 6.54
CA GLY A 133 -14.03 0.71 7.19
C GLY A 133 -13.34 -0.65 7.14
N SER A 134 -13.92 -1.64 6.49
CA SER A 134 -13.26 -2.92 6.21
C SER A 134 -12.28 -2.80 5.05
N ILE A 135 -11.35 -3.74 4.93
CA ILE A 135 -10.33 -3.76 3.88
C ILE A 135 -10.39 -5.09 3.13
N ASP A 136 -10.71 -5.03 1.84
CA ASP A 136 -10.56 -6.18 0.94
C ASP A 136 -9.16 -6.20 0.36
N MET A 137 -8.45 -7.32 0.49
CA MET A 137 -7.08 -7.49 0.02
C MET A 137 -6.83 -8.83 -0.65
N ILE A 138 -5.97 -8.81 -1.65
CA ILE A 138 -5.38 -9.99 -2.26
C ILE A 138 -3.87 -9.95 -2.00
N LEU A 139 -3.34 -11.02 -1.37
CA LEU A 139 -1.92 -11.31 -1.32
C LEU A 139 -1.55 -12.13 -2.55
N LEU A 140 -0.49 -11.73 -3.21
CA LEU A 140 0.18 -12.50 -4.25
C LEU A 140 1.66 -12.62 -3.87
N GLN A 141 2.10 -13.84 -3.70
CA GLN A 141 3.50 -14.19 -3.46
C GLN A 141 3.98 -15.08 -4.59
N SER A 142 5.09 -14.74 -5.19
CA SER A 142 5.73 -15.50 -6.28
C SER A 142 6.94 -16.30 -5.75
N GLY A 143 7.57 -17.06 -6.62
CA GLY A 143 8.80 -17.82 -6.31
C GLY A 143 8.54 -19.31 -6.11
N ASN A 144 9.38 -19.96 -5.31
CA ASN A 144 9.36 -21.42 -5.12
C ASN A 144 8.12 -21.92 -4.36
N LYS A 145 7.45 -21.02 -3.62
CA LYS A 145 6.24 -21.33 -2.85
C LYS A 145 5.18 -20.29 -3.18
N PRO A 146 4.57 -20.36 -4.38
CA PRO A 146 3.58 -19.38 -4.78
C PRO A 146 2.33 -19.48 -3.92
N VAL A 147 1.80 -18.33 -3.53
CA VAL A 147 0.58 -18.21 -2.73
C VAL A 147 -0.30 -17.11 -3.31
N ALA A 148 -1.60 -17.36 -3.36
CA ALA A 148 -2.61 -16.36 -3.63
C ALA A 148 -3.70 -16.45 -2.55
N ILE A 149 -3.94 -15.36 -1.82
CA ILE A 149 -4.88 -15.33 -0.70
C ILE A 149 -5.78 -14.11 -0.84
N ARG A 150 -7.07 -14.31 -0.67
CA ARG A 150 -8.06 -13.25 -0.49
C ARG A 150 -8.38 -13.11 0.99
N ASN A 151 -8.31 -11.88 1.48
CA ASN A 151 -8.66 -11.49 2.84
C ASN A 151 -9.74 -10.40 2.81
N HIS A 152 -10.71 -10.52 3.71
CA HIS A 152 -11.65 -9.46 4.02
C HIS A 152 -11.47 -9.09 5.49
N TYR A 153 -10.68 -8.04 5.73
CA TYR A 153 -10.31 -7.57 7.04
C TYR A 153 -11.40 -6.68 7.64
N LYS A 154 -11.88 -7.02 8.82
CA LYS A 154 -12.77 -6.18 9.62
C LYS A 154 -12.00 -5.60 10.79
N LYS A 155 -12.19 -4.30 11.03
CA LYS A 155 -11.57 -3.63 12.17
C LYS A 155 -12.13 -4.19 13.48
N ASN A 156 -11.24 -4.55 14.39
CA ASN A 156 -11.63 -5.03 15.71
C ASN A 156 -12.20 -3.84 16.50
N LYS A 157 -13.33 -4.05 17.15
CA LYS A 157 -13.88 -3.06 18.10
C LYS A 157 -12.92 -2.98 19.28
N GLN A 158 -12.48 -1.78 19.60
CA GLN A 158 -11.77 -1.47 20.83
C GLN A 158 -12.72 -1.50 22.01
#